data_f99db5297b6a33ea3934b0e45fcf16ed
#
_entry.id   f99db5297b6a33ea3934b0e45fcf16ed
#
_cell.length_a   1.000
_cell.length_b   1.000
_cell.length_c   1.000
_cell.angle_alpha   90.00
_cell.angle_beta   90.00
_cell.angle_gamma   90.00
#
_symmetry.space_group_name_H-M   'P 1'
#
loop_
_entity.id
_entity.type
_entity.pdbx_description
1 polymer ?
#
loop_
_entity_poly.entity_id
_entity_poly.type
_entity_poly.pdbx_seq_one_letter_code
_entity_poly.pdbx_strand_id
1 'polypeptide(L)'
;MLRLKDTQHPNTAAFLDSAVRIAEYYGFSSLGNIPRAAAMMNGVARQPIRSLSEIESEISFARRDERALMSSARKCLTLAQKDGALLAWRIVGNTSAIPSMSLELHIVGPSNAIAEALLIIVANAITEESGVKERILAVNNFGSPDSSNRYVRDIGLYLRKHIESISPTLRPRAATDPLGTLVQLIERGHPATSRAPQAMEYLTEEERRRFWELLEYLEMFGLPYELNAHILGSRDCWSHSLFEISTPDAESGARVPVAFGGRYDPLASRFARTPASAAMVSITCEVRGKTSMRREMKVPRGEAQPAIYFAHLGSEARRRALSVLENLRRAAIDVHQGLWHERIGEQMTAARELAVPYILIMGHKEAMEGTILVREVATNSQDAIPLPELPNYLKRRRIGGRAEAHA
;
A
#
# COMPACT_ATOMS: atom_id res chain seq x y z
N MET A 1 -10.29 4.34 13.12
CA MET A 1 -9.26 5.38 12.96
C MET A 1 -8.40 5.44 14.21
N LEU A 2 -7.12 5.74 14.06
CA LEU A 2 -6.15 5.83 15.15
C LEU A 2 -6.51 6.98 16.09
N ARG A 3 -6.60 6.69 17.39
CA ARG A 3 -6.77 7.71 18.43
C ARG A 3 -5.41 8.19 18.86
N LEU A 4 -5.10 9.47 18.71
CA LEU A 4 -3.78 10.00 19.02
C LEU A 4 -3.45 10.00 20.53
N LYS A 5 -4.46 9.93 21.41
CA LYS A 5 -4.24 9.75 22.85
C LYS A 5 -3.53 8.43 23.19
N ASP A 6 -3.69 7.42 22.32
CA ASP A 6 -3.11 6.08 22.50
C ASP A 6 -1.75 5.94 21.79
N THR A 7 -1.21 7.05 21.28
CA THR A 7 0.05 7.11 20.55
C THR A 7 1.07 8.00 21.26
N GLN A 8 2.32 7.93 20.81
CA GLN A 8 3.38 8.82 21.29
C GLN A 8 3.36 10.23 20.67
N HIS A 9 2.44 10.49 19.71
CA HIS A 9 2.38 11.76 19.02
C HIS A 9 1.48 12.77 19.74
N PRO A 10 1.96 14.00 19.99
CA PRO A 10 1.20 15.00 20.74
C PRO A 10 -0.01 15.55 19.96
N ASN A 11 0.04 15.50 18.64
CA ASN A 11 -1.00 16.04 17.77
C ASN A 11 -0.95 15.41 16.36
N THR A 12 -1.96 15.71 15.54
CA THR A 12 -2.10 15.18 14.17
C THR A 12 -0.93 15.57 13.26
N ALA A 13 -0.38 16.78 13.40
CA ALA A 13 0.74 17.21 12.56
C ALA A 13 1.99 16.37 12.83
N ALA A 14 2.34 16.14 14.10
CA ALA A 14 3.49 15.32 14.46
C ALA A 14 3.35 13.87 13.99
N PHE A 15 2.14 13.30 14.06
CA PHE A 15 1.86 11.98 13.51
C PHE A 15 2.07 11.94 11.99
N LEU A 16 1.47 12.88 11.27
CA LEU A 16 1.58 12.93 9.80
C LEU A 16 3.02 13.18 9.34
N ASP A 17 3.78 14.04 10.04
CA ASP A 17 5.20 14.27 9.76
C ASP A 17 6.03 13.00 9.91
N SER A 18 5.78 12.23 10.96
CA SER A 18 6.46 10.93 11.17
C SER A 18 6.06 9.93 10.09
N ALA A 19 4.76 9.80 9.81
CA ALA A 19 4.23 8.88 8.82
C ALA A 19 4.75 9.19 7.40
N VAL A 20 4.82 10.46 7.03
CA VAL A 20 5.38 10.89 5.73
C VAL A 20 6.87 10.55 5.64
N ARG A 21 7.66 10.76 6.70
CA ARG A 21 9.09 10.39 6.70
C ARG A 21 9.31 8.90 6.46
N ILE A 22 8.45 8.05 7.03
CA ILE A 22 8.51 6.61 6.80
C ILE A 22 8.16 6.30 5.35
N ALA A 23 7.08 6.88 4.81
CA ALA A 23 6.68 6.68 3.43
C ALA A 23 7.78 7.13 2.44
N GLU A 24 8.38 8.31 2.65
CA GLU A 24 9.46 8.85 1.81
C GLU A 24 10.71 7.96 1.84
N TYR A 25 11.02 7.33 2.97
CA TYR A 25 12.11 6.36 3.04
C TYR A 25 11.91 5.20 2.05
N TYR A 26 10.67 4.72 1.89
CA TYR A 26 10.32 3.66 0.94
C TYR A 26 10.12 4.14 -0.50
N GLY A 27 10.44 5.39 -0.80
CA GLY A 27 10.42 5.96 -2.14
C GLY A 27 9.08 6.61 -2.53
N PHE A 28 8.15 6.78 -1.59
CA PHE A 28 6.93 7.54 -1.88
C PHE A 28 7.21 9.04 -1.91
N SER A 29 6.71 9.72 -2.93
CA SER A 29 6.85 11.18 -3.09
C SER A 29 5.51 11.88 -2.92
N SER A 30 5.53 13.14 -2.49
CA SER A 30 4.30 13.94 -2.42
C SER A 30 3.62 14.03 -3.78
N LEU A 31 2.35 13.68 -3.84
CA LEU A 31 1.55 13.76 -5.07
C LEU A 31 1.53 15.18 -5.68
N GLY A 32 1.68 16.21 -4.85
CA GLY A 32 1.78 17.61 -5.28
C GLY A 32 3.10 17.98 -5.94
N ASN A 33 4.18 17.24 -5.66
CA ASN A 33 5.53 17.52 -6.15
C ASN A 33 5.92 16.70 -7.39
N ILE A 34 5.12 15.68 -7.75
CA ILE A 34 5.39 14.83 -8.91
C ILE A 34 5.15 15.64 -10.19
N PRO A 35 6.13 15.77 -11.08
CA PRO A 35 5.95 16.45 -12.36
C PRO A 35 4.84 15.75 -13.18
N ARG A 36 4.01 16.53 -13.85
CA ARG A 36 3.03 15.97 -14.78
C ARG A 36 3.78 15.26 -15.90
N ALA A 37 3.41 14.01 -16.15
CA ALA A 37 3.93 13.30 -17.32
C ALA A 37 3.68 14.11 -18.58
N ALA A 38 4.67 14.19 -19.47
CA ALA A 38 4.55 14.94 -20.72
C ALA A 38 3.34 14.45 -21.51
N ALA A 39 2.54 15.36 -22.02
CA ALA A 39 1.33 15.04 -22.79
C ALA A 39 1.63 14.27 -24.09
N MET A 40 2.88 14.28 -24.53
CA MET A 40 3.36 13.54 -25.70
C MET A 40 4.64 12.77 -25.33
N MET A 41 4.62 11.47 -25.49
CA MET A 41 5.81 10.63 -25.57
C MET A 41 5.87 9.99 -26.95
N ASN A 42 6.98 10.16 -27.66
CA ASN A 42 7.23 9.55 -28.96
C ASN A 42 6.17 9.85 -30.05
N GLY A 43 5.60 11.07 -30.05
CA GLY A 43 4.63 11.49 -31.08
C GLY A 43 3.21 10.90 -30.96
N VAL A 44 2.93 10.09 -29.94
CA VAL A 44 1.59 9.55 -29.68
C VAL A 44 0.94 10.32 -28.54
N ALA A 45 -0.20 10.95 -28.81
CA ALA A 45 -0.99 11.64 -27.78
C ALA A 45 -1.52 10.62 -26.76
N ARG A 46 -1.25 10.87 -25.47
CA ARG A 46 -1.82 10.06 -24.38
C ARG A 46 -3.33 10.26 -24.33
N GLN A 47 -4.09 9.17 -24.26
CA GLN A 47 -5.54 9.28 -24.07
C GLN A 47 -5.82 10.01 -22.73
N PRO A 48 -6.74 10.99 -22.73
CA PRO A 48 -7.06 11.73 -21.53
C PRO A 48 -7.73 10.80 -20.49
N ILE A 49 -7.33 10.93 -19.25
CA ILE A 49 -7.94 10.25 -18.11
C ILE A 49 -9.38 10.75 -17.95
N ARG A 50 -10.33 9.83 -17.77
CA ARG A 50 -11.76 10.14 -17.63
C ARG A 50 -12.05 11.06 -16.44
N SER A 51 -13.16 11.78 -16.50
CA SER A 51 -13.62 12.65 -15.41
C SER A 51 -14.20 11.84 -14.24
N LEU A 52 -14.28 12.46 -13.06
CA LEU A 52 -14.88 11.82 -11.89
C LEU A 52 -16.37 11.54 -12.10
N SER A 53 -17.11 12.51 -12.67
CA SER A 53 -18.55 12.40 -12.90
C SER A 53 -18.92 11.26 -13.87
N GLU A 54 -18.11 11.04 -14.92
CA GLU A 54 -18.33 9.91 -15.85
C GLU A 54 -18.19 8.57 -15.13
N ILE A 55 -17.18 8.41 -14.28
CA ILE A 55 -16.95 7.15 -13.56
C ILE A 55 -17.98 6.96 -12.43
N GLU A 56 -18.29 8.01 -11.69
CA GLU A 56 -19.23 7.95 -10.56
C GLU A 56 -20.62 7.48 -10.99
N SER A 57 -21.04 7.79 -12.23
CA SER A 57 -22.33 7.34 -12.77
C SER A 57 -22.34 5.85 -13.15
N GLU A 58 -21.18 5.22 -13.31
CA GLU A 58 -21.03 3.84 -13.82
C GLU A 58 -20.78 2.82 -12.72
N ILE A 59 -20.40 3.26 -11.51
CA ILE A 59 -19.95 2.37 -10.44
C ILE A 59 -20.85 2.39 -9.21
N SER A 60 -20.89 1.25 -8.51
CA SER A 60 -21.55 1.11 -7.23
C SER A 60 -20.54 1.14 -6.09
N PHE A 61 -20.85 1.87 -5.02
CA PHE A 61 -20.03 1.92 -3.82
C PHE A 61 -20.57 1.00 -2.74
N ALA A 62 -19.71 0.15 -2.21
CA ALA A 62 -20.01 -0.69 -1.04
C ALA A 62 -19.57 0.01 0.27
N ARG A 63 -18.47 0.75 0.24
CA ARG A 63 -17.87 1.46 1.38
C ARG A 63 -17.87 2.98 1.18
N ARG A 64 -17.87 3.71 2.29
CA ARG A 64 -17.89 5.19 2.25
C ARG A 64 -16.60 5.80 1.74
N ASP A 65 -15.45 5.15 1.99
CA ASP A 65 -14.12 5.59 1.61
C ASP A 65 -13.81 5.43 0.10
N GLU A 66 -14.59 4.62 -0.62
CA GLU A 66 -14.40 4.38 -2.06
C GLU A 66 -14.59 5.65 -2.93
N ARG A 67 -15.43 6.57 -2.48
CA ARG A 67 -15.55 7.89 -3.16
C ARG A 67 -14.30 8.76 -3.03
N ALA A 68 -13.66 8.73 -1.86
CA ALA A 68 -12.40 9.43 -1.64
C ALA A 68 -11.29 8.82 -2.50
N LEU A 69 -11.24 7.48 -2.59
CA LEU A 69 -10.33 6.74 -3.45
C LEU A 69 -10.42 7.19 -4.91
N MET A 70 -11.61 7.42 -5.47
CA MET A 70 -11.76 7.88 -6.86
C MET A 70 -10.98 9.15 -7.16
N SER A 71 -11.06 10.15 -6.26
CA SER A 71 -10.35 11.42 -6.44
C SER A 71 -8.84 11.24 -6.43
N SER A 72 -8.33 10.40 -5.52
CA SER A 72 -6.91 10.09 -5.39
C SER A 72 -6.41 9.26 -6.57
N ALA A 73 -7.14 8.21 -6.93
CA ALA A 73 -6.83 7.34 -8.07
C ALA A 73 -6.69 8.13 -9.38
N ARG A 74 -7.67 9.02 -9.67
CA ARG A 74 -7.61 9.86 -10.87
C ARG A 74 -6.36 10.74 -10.91
N LYS A 75 -6.00 11.36 -9.77
CA LYS A 75 -4.79 12.19 -9.69
C LYS A 75 -3.52 11.38 -9.92
N CYS A 76 -3.40 10.23 -9.27
CA CYS A 76 -2.24 9.33 -9.44
C CYS A 76 -2.10 8.88 -10.89
N LEU A 77 -3.20 8.43 -11.53
CA LEU A 77 -3.19 7.99 -12.91
C LEU A 77 -2.84 9.12 -13.91
N THR A 78 -3.20 10.36 -13.58
CA THR A 78 -2.80 11.51 -14.40
C THR A 78 -1.28 11.76 -14.38
N LEU A 79 -0.61 11.39 -13.28
CA LEU A 79 0.83 11.59 -13.09
C LEU A 79 1.64 10.34 -13.44
N ALA A 80 1.04 9.15 -13.42
CA ALA A 80 1.72 7.89 -13.70
C ALA A 80 2.35 7.89 -15.10
N GLN A 81 3.57 7.39 -15.21
CA GLN A 81 4.26 7.18 -16.49
C GLN A 81 3.87 5.82 -17.08
N LYS A 82 4.09 5.64 -18.40
CA LYS A 82 3.69 4.42 -19.09
C LYS A 82 4.52 3.21 -18.65
N ASP A 83 5.81 3.40 -18.45
CA ASP A 83 6.79 2.33 -18.26
C ASP A 83 7.55 2.46 -16.90
N GLY A 84 6.83 2.88 -15.85
CA GLY A 84 7.44 3.04 -14.53
C GLY A 84 6.47 2.83 -13.38
N ALA A 85 7.00 2.68 -12.19
CA ALA A 85 6.23 2.68 -10.95
C ALA A 85 6.07 4.11 -10.44
N LEU A 86 4.84 4.52 -10.17
CA LEU A 86 4.54 5.73 -9.42
C LEU A 86 4.29 5.36 -7.97
N LEU A 87 5.13 5.85 -7.05
CA LEU A 87 4.91 5.77 -5.61
C LEU A 87 4.57 7.18 -5.12
N ALA A 88 3.34 7.36 -4.68
CA ALA A 88 2.86 8.67 -4.27
C ALA A 88 2.19 8.64 -2.89
N TRP A 89 2.41 9.69 -2.09
CA TRP A 89 1.65 9.92 -0.89
C TRP A 89 0.82 11.19 -0.99
N ARG A 90 -0.30 11.20 -0.25
CA ARG A 90 -1.21 12.33 -0.15
C ARG A 90 -1.86 12.36 1.23
N ILE A 91 -2.09 13.56 1.75
CA ILE A 91 -2.88 13.77 2.97
C ILE A 91 -4.29 14.23 2.57
N VAL A 92 -5.30 13.59 3.14
CA VAL A 92 -6.72 13.86 2.89
C VAL A 92 -7.42 14.13 4.21
N GLY A 93 -8.11 15.27 4.30
CA GLY A 93 -8.96 15.60 5.45
C GLY A 93 -10.39 15.16 5.23
N ASN A 94 -11.03 14.62 6.27
CA ASN A 94 -12.45 14.33 6.29
C ASN A 94 -13.13 15.19 7.37
N THR A 95 -14.13 15.96 6.95
CA THR A 95 -14.91 16.89 7.80
C THR A 95 -16.24 16.29 8.25
N SER A 96 -16.35 14.97 8.34
CA SER A 96 -17.53 14.29 8.90
C SER A 96 -17.76 14.65 10.37
N ALA A 97 -18.80 14.07 11.00
CA ALA A 97 -19.13 14.31 12.41
C ALA A 97 -17.93 14.09 13.37
N ILE A 98 -17.02 13.19 12.99
CA ILE A 98 -15.72 13.03 13.66
C ILE A 98 -14.64 13.39 12.66
N PRO A 99 -14.02 14.58 12.80
CA PRO A 99 -12.97 15.02 11.90
C PRO A 99 -11.78 14.06 11.93
N SER A 100 -11.28 13.68 10.76
CA SER A 100 -10.13 12.78 10.62
C SER A 100 -9.21 13.22 9.50
N MET A 101 -7.96 12.80 9.60
CA MET A 101 -6.95 12.96 8.55
C MET A 101 -6.45 11.58 8.15
N SER A 102 -6.26 11.39 6.85
CA SER A 102 -5.71 10.16 6.31
C SER A 102 -4.44 10.45 5.52
N LEU A 103 -3.40 9.66 5.76
CA LEU A 103 -2.28 9.52 4.83
C LEU A 103 -2.63 8.41 3.86
N GLU A 104 -2.74 8.74 2.59
CA GLU A 104 -2.93 7.78 1.50
C GLU A 104 -1.60 7.53 0.80
N LEU A 105 -1.24 6.25 0.63
CA LEU A 105 -0.09 5.80 -0.16
C LEU A 105 -0.61 5.07 -1.38
N HIS A 106 -0.10 5.41 -2.55
CA HIS A 106 -0.50 4.81 -3.83
C HIS A 106 0.70 4.27 -4.57
N ILE A 107 0.54 3.10 -5.17
CA ILE A 107 1.49 2.49 -6.12
C ILE A 107 0.72 2.25 -7.41
N VAL A 108 1.18 2.84 -8.53
CA VAL A 108 0.58 2.68 -9.85
C VAL A 108 1.63 2.15 -10.82
N GLY A 109 1.27 1.16 -11.61
CA GLY A 109 2.12 0.50 -12.61
C GLY A 109 2.39 -0.97 -12.28
N PRO A 110 3.05 -1.30 -11.16
CA PRO A 110 3.36 -2.68 -10.80
C PRO A 110 2.13 -3.56 -10.62
N SER A 111 2.12 -4.72 -11.28
CA SER A 111 1.03 -5.70 -11.19
C SER A 111 1.32 -6.87 -10.23
N ASN A 112 2.56 -7.03 -9.77
CA ASN A 112 2.99 -8.12 -8.88
C ASN A 112 2.62 -7.84 -7.41
N ALA A 113 2.63 -8.88 -6.58
CA ALA A 113 2.19 -8.86 -5.19
C ALA A 113 3.09 -8.00 -4.25
N ILE A 114 4.31 -7.67 -4.67
CA ILE A 114 5.22 -6.84 -3.87
C ILE A 114 4.66 -5.42 -3.64
N ALA A 115 3.77 -4.93 -4.52
CA ALA A 115 3.13 -3.64 -4.34
C ALA A 115 2.24 -3.62 -3.09
N GLU A 116 1.40 -4.64 -2.94
CA GLU A 116 0.55 -4.79 -1.76
C GLU A 116 1.40 -5.08 -0.52
N ALA A 117 2.42 -5.93 -0.61
CA ALA A 117 3.34 -6.22 0.49
C ALA A 117 4.03 -4.95 1.01
N LEU A 118 4.55 -4.12 0.11
CA LEU A 118 5.18 -2.84 0.49
C LEU A 118 4.19 -1.91 1.19
N LEU A 119 2.97 -1.76 0.67
CA LEU A 119 1.94 -0.93 1.30
C LEU A 119 1.58 -1.41 2.71
N ILE A 120 1.43 -2.72 2.89
CA ILE A 120 1.16 -3.33 4.21
C ILE A 120 2.32 -3.07 5.18
N ILE A 121 3.55 -3.30 4.75
CA ILE A 121 4.74 -3.12 5.57
C ILE A 121 4.92 -1.65 5.98
N VAL A 122 4.75 -0.72 5.04
CA VAL A 122 4.83 0.72 5.35
C VAL A 122 3.72 1.15 6.30
N ALA A 123 2.48 0.70 6.08
CA ALA A 123 1.38 1.00 6.99
C ALA A 123 1.58 0.41 8.39
N ASN A 124 2.13 -0.82 8.47
CA ASN A 124 2.50 -1.44 9.74
C ASN A 124 3.63 -0.65 10.43
N ALA A 125 4.67 -0.25 9.72
CA ALA A 125 5.78 0.54 10.27
C ALA A 125 5.30 1.89 10.81
N ILE A 126 4.41 2.59 10.10
CA ILE A 126 3.80 3.86 10.55
C ILE A 126 3.00 3.65 11.84
N THR A 127 2.18 2.59 11.89
CA THR A 127 1.35 2.28 13.06
C THR A 127 2.22 1.85 14.26
N GLU A 128 3.26 1.08 14.02
CA GLU A 128 4.22 0.63 15.04
C GLU A 128 4.98 1.81 15.65
N GLU A 129 5.55 2.67 14.81
CA GLU A 129 6.28 3.86 15.26
C GLU A 129 5.38 4.92 15.91
N SER A 130 4.07 4.81 15.73
CA SER A 130 3.12 5.64 16.48
C SER A 130 2.96 5.19 17.95
N GLY A 131 3.57 4.08 18.34
CA GLY A 131 3.49 3.52 19.70
C GLY A 131 2.33 2.55 19.91
N VAL A 132 1.61 2.19 18.86
CA VAL A 132 0.54 1.18 18.92
C VAL A 132 1.15 -0.21 19.01
N LYS A 133 1.00 -0.84 20.18
CA LYS A 133 1.64 -2.14 20.46
C LYS A 133 0.90 -3.32 19.82
N GLU A 134 -0.41 -3.35 19.97
CA GLU A 134 -1.23 -4.44 19.46
C GLU A 134 -1.83 -4.06 18.11
N ARG A 135 -1.39 -4.75 17.07
CA ARG A 135 -1.84 -4.57 15.70
C ARG A 135 -2.25 -5.92 15.13
N ILE A 136 -3.38 -5.95 14.47
CA ILE A 136 -3.91 -7.14 13.82
C ILE A 136 -3.99 -6.82 12.34
N LEU A 137 -3.19 -7.51 11.54
CA LEU A 137 -3.28 -7.47 10.09
C LEU A 137 -4.26 -8.55 9.64
N ALA A 138 -5.31 -8.15 8.97
CA ALA A 138 -6.27 -9.05 8.35
C ALA A 138 -6.23 -8.88 6.83
N VAL A 139 -6.28 -9.99 6.09
CA VAL A 139 -6.13 -10.02 4.63
C VAL A 139 -7.26 -10.83 4.02
N ASN A 140 -7.78 -10.37 2.88
CA ASN A 140 -8.73 -11.10 2.04
C ASN A 140 -8.32 -11.00 0.57
N ASN A 141 -8.88 -11.87 -0.27
CA ASN A 141 -8.72 -11.79 -1.71
C ASN A 141 -10.02 -12.19 -2.41
N PHE A 142 -10.50 -11.38 -3.34
CA PHE A 142 -11.66 -11.74 -4.16
C PHE A 142 -11.39 -11.73 -5.67
N GLY A 143 -10.13 -11.86 -6.02
CA GLY A 143 -9.65 -12.16 -7.36
C GLY A 143 -9.85 -11.04 -8.36
N SER A 144 -9.81 -11.44 -9.62
CA SER A 144 -10.09 -10.60 -10.78
C SER A 144 -11.59 -10.26 -10.87
N PRO A 145 -11.98 -9.38 -11.79
CA PRO A 145 -13.39 -9.11 -12.09
C PRO A 145 -14.20 -10.36 -12.38
N ASP A 146 -13.63 -11.38 -13.04
CA ASP A 146 -14.34 -12.63 -13.37
C ASP A 146 -14.61 -13.48 -12.13
N SER A 147 -13.64 -13.62 -11.25
CA SER A 147 -13.80 -14.33 -9.97
C SER A 147 -14.77 -13.62 -9.05
N SER A 148 -14.65 -12.30 -8.93
CA SER A 148 -15.58 -11.49 -8.13
C SER A 148 -17.00 -11.49 -8.68
N ASN A 149 -17.20 -11.57 -10.00
CA ASN A 149 -18.53 -11.70 -10.62
C ASN A 149 -19.22 -13.02 -10.23
N ARG A 150 -18.47 -14.14 -10.23
CA ARG A 150 -18.99 -15.44 -9.77
C ARG A 150 -19.38 -15.38 -8.29
N TYR A 151 -18.53 -14.84 -7.47
CA TYR A 151 -18.77 -14.62 -6.05
C TYR A 151 -20.04 -13.78 -5.79
N VAL A 152 -20.15 -12.61 -6.44
CA VAL A 152 -21.30 -11.71 -6.26
C VAL A 152 -22.63 -12.35 -6.71
N ARG A 153 -22.60 -13.16 -7.77
CA ARG A 153 -23.78 -13.93 -8.20
C ARG A 153 -24.25 -14.89 -7.09
N ASP A 154 -23.33 -15.60 -6.48
CA ASP A 154 -23.66 -16.59 -5.46
C ASP A 154 -24.05 -15.91 -4.13
N ILE A 155 -23.47 -14.75 -3.78
CA ILE A 155 -23.98 -13.90 -2.71
C ILE A 155 -25.43 -13.46 -2.98
N GLY A 156 -25.76 -13.09 -4.22
CA GLY A 156 -27.13 -12.74 -4.60
C GLY A 156 -28.12 -13.90 -4.39
N LEU A 157 -27.71 -15.13 -4.71
CA LEU A 157 -28.50 -16.33 -4.46
C LEU A 157 -28.64 -16.60 -2.96
N TYR A 158 -27.56 -16.47 -2.22
CA TYR A 158 -27.52 -16.63 -0.78
C TYR A 158 -28.44 -15.64 -0.05
N LEU A 159 -28.36 -14.35 -0.37
CA LEU A 159 -29.19 -13.31 0.24
C LEU A 159 -30.67 -13.50 -0.09
N ARG A 160 -31.03 -13.94 -1.30
CA ARG A 160 -32.42 -14.27 -1.66
C ARG A 160 -32.95 -15.40 -0.80
N LYS A 161 -32.17 -16.45 -0.54
CA LYS A 161 -32.55 -17.57 0.31
C LYS A 161 -32.77 -17.13 1.77
N HIS A 162 -32.06 -16.11 2.23
CA HIS A 162 -32.13 -15.60 3.60
C HIS A 162 -32.87 -14.26 3.71
N ILE A 163 -33.66 -13.88 2.70
CA ILE A 163 -34.28 -12.56 2.59
C ILE A 163 -35.20 -12.20 3.79
N GLU A 164 -35.86 -13.18 4.36
CA GLU A 164 -36.76 -12.97 5.51
C GLU A 164 -36.00 -12.54 6.78
N SER A 165 -34.74 -12.96 6.94
CA SER A 165 -33.91 -12.55 8.07
C SER A 165 -33.32 -11.14 7.90
N ILE A 166 -33.32 -10.60 6.66
CA ILE A 166 -32.78 -9.31 6.34
C ILE A 166 -33.82 -8.21 6.60
N SER A 167 -33.36 -7.09 7.18
CA SER A 167 -34.21 -5.93 7.43
C SER A 167 -34.94 -5.49 6.15
N PRO A 168 -36.27 -5.18 6.23
CA PRO A 168 -37.04 -4.75 5.06
C PRO A 168 -36.42 -3.58 4.27
N THR A 169 -35.70 -2.70 4.96
CA THR A 169 -35.01 -1.56 4.33
C THR A 169 -33.85 -1.98 3.43
N LEU A 170 -33.25 -3.15 3.65
CA LEU A 170 -32.12 -3.67 2.87
C LEU A 170 -32.55 -4.67 1.78
N ARG A 171 -33.75 -5.23 1.85
CA ARG A 171 -34.25 -6.25 0.90
C ARG A 171 -34.22 -5.78 -0.56
N PRO A 172 -34.65 -4.55 -0.92
CA PRO A 172 -34.57 -4.08 -2.30
C PRO A 172 -33.11 -4.00 -2.80
N ARG A 173 -32.19 -3.56 -1.94
CA ARG A 173 -30.77 -3.47 -2.27
C ARG A 173 -30.12 -4.85 -2.44
N ALA A 174 -30.54 -5.85 -1.70
CA ALA A 174 -30.02 -7.22 -1.82
C ALA A 174 -30.16 -7.81 -3.23
N ALA A 175 -31.15 -7.36 -4.01
CA ALA A 175 -31.36 -7.79 -5.38
C ALA A 175 -30.48 -7.03 -6.39
N THR A 176 -30.22 -5.73 -6.18
CA THR A 176 -29.51 -4.85 -7.10
C THR A 176 -28.02 -4.72 -6.78
N ASP A 177 -27.67 -4.78 -5.50
CA ASP A 177 -26.29 -4.66 -4.98
C ASP A 177 -26.06 -5.70 -3.87
N PRO A 178 -25.91 -6.99 -4.21
CA PRO A 178 -25.70 -8.05 -3.22
C PRO A 178 -24.45 -7.84 -2.37
N LEU A 179 -23.34 -7.43 -2.98
CA LEU A 179 -22.07 -7.23 -2.28
C LEU A 179 -22.14 -6.07 -1.30
N GLY A 180 -22.68 -4.92 -1.71
CA GLY A 180 -22.87 -3.79 -0.80
C GLY A 180 -23.88 -4.08 0.31
N THR A 181 -24.87 -4.94 0.07
CA THR A 181 -25.76 -5.43 1.12
C THR A 181 -25.02 -6.32 2.11
N LEU A 182 -24.19 -7.26 1.63
CA LEU A 182 -23.38 -8.11 2.50
C LEU A 182 -22.42 -7.28 3.37
N VAL A 183 -21.75 -6.27 2.80
CA VAL A 183 -20.88 -5.35 3.56
C VAL A 183 -21.65 -4.67 4.68
N GLN A 184 -22.87 -4.17 4.42
CA GLN A 184 -23.70 -3.57 5.47
C GLN A 184 -24.17 -4.56 6.54
N LEU A 185 -24.44 -5.81 6.17
CA LEU A 185 -24.78 -6.86 7.13
C LEU A 185 -23.59 -7.20 8.03
N ILE A 186 -22.38 -7.24 7.46
CA ILE A 186 -21.11 -7.44 8.21
C ILE A 186 -20.91 -6.29 9.21
N GLU A 187 -21.01 -5.04 8.76
CA GLU A 187 -20.87 -3.84 9.61
C GLU A 187 -21.87 -3.83 10.79
N ARG A 188 -23.05 -4.44 10.61
CA ARG A 188 -24.09 -4.56 11.65
C ARG A 188 -23.97 -5.81 12.48
N GLY A 189 -22.98 -6.69 12.24
CA GLY A 189 -22.85 -7.97 12.94
C GLY A 189 -24.03 -8.93 12.71
N HIS A 190 -24.66 -8.87 11.53
CA HIS A 190 -25.87 -9.67 11.26
C HIS A 190 -25.55 -11.17 11.18
N PRO A 191 -26.34 -12.07 11.84
CA PRO A 191 -26.02 -13.52 11.88
C PRO A 191 -25.90 -14.19 10.51
N ALA A 192 -26.62 -13.70 9.49
CA ALA A 192 -26.55 -14.26 8.13
C ALA A 192 -25.15 -14.16 7.51
N THR A 193 -24.25 -13.34 8.04
CA THR A 193 -22.90 -13.20 7.50
C THR A 193 -21.98 -14.38 7.80
N SER A 194 -22.24 -15.12 8.88
CA SER A 194 -21.40 -16.24 9.35
C SER A 194 -21.34 -17.44 8.40
N ARG A 195 -22.34 -17.63 7.55
CA ARG A 195 -22.46 -18.73 6.56
C ARG A 195 -22.50 -18.22 5.13
N ALA A 196 -22.20 -16.95 4.90
CA ALA A 196 -22.12 -16.41 3.55
C ALA A 196 -20.93 -17.03 2.78
N PRO A 197 -21.07 -17.24 1.46
CA PRO A 197 -19.95 -17.68 0.63
C PRO A 197 -18.72 -16.78 0.81
N GLN A 198 -17.52 -17.35 0.73
CA GLN A 198 -16.28 -16.61 0.91
C GLN A 198 -15.63 -16.34 -0.44
N ALA A 199 -15.15 -15.13 -0.65
CA ALA A 199 -14.58 -14.71 -1.94
C ALA A 199 -13.38 -15.56 -2.39
N MET A 200 -12.55 -16.01 -1.45
CA MET A 200 -11.36 -16.84 -1.72
C MET A 200 -11.69 -18.20 -2.33
N GLU A 201 -12.93 -18.70 -2.19
CA GLU A 201 -13.37 -19.98 -2.78
C GLU A 201 -13.47 -19.89 -4.32
N TYR A 202 -13.61 -18.69 -4.86
CA TYR A 202 -13.82 -18.40 -6.28
C TYR A 202 -12.54 -18.10 -7.05
N LEU A 203 -11.41 -18.04 -6.38
CA LEU A 203 -10.12 -17.72 -7.00
C LEU A 203 -9.69 -18.80 -7.98
N THR A 204 -9.16 -18.37 -9.12
CA THR A 204 -8.44 -19.25 -10.05
C THR A 204 -7.11 -19.71 -9.45
N GLU A 205 -6.49 -20.71 -10.07
CA GLU A 205 -5.16 -21.20 -9.63
C GLU A 205 -4.09 -20.11 -9.72
N GLU A 206 -4.14 -19.27 -10.75
CA GLU A 206 -3.20 -18.15 -10.92
C GLU A 206 -3.40 -17.08 -9.83
N GLU A 207 -4.66 -16.75 -9.53
CA GLU A 207 -4.99 -15.79 -8.47
C GLU A 207 -4.60 -16.30 -7.08
N ARG A 208 -4.76 -17.60 -6.82
CA ARG A 208 -4.27 -18.24 -5.60
C ARG A 208 -2.75 -18.15 -5.50
N ARG A 209 -2.02 -18.47 -6.57
CA ARG A 209 -0.54 -18.36 -6.60
C ARG A 209 -0.08 -16.95 -6.31
N ARG A 210 -0.70 -15.96 -6.93
CA ARG A 210 -0.41 -14.54 -6.67
C ARG A 210 -0.72 -14.16 -5.21
N PHE A 211 -1.81 -14.65 -4.65
CA PHE A 211 -2.14 -14.40 -3.24
C PHE A 211 -1.14 -15.07 -2.29
N TRP A 212 -0.71 -16.29 -2.58
CA TRP A 212 0.36 -16.97 -1.84
C TRP A 212 1.67 -16.18 -1.89
N GLU A 213 2.02 -15.60 -3.03
CA GLU A 213 3.20 -14.74 -3.14
C GLU A 213 3.11 -13.53 -2.17
N LEU A 214 1.95 -12.90 -2.02
CA LEU A 214 1.75 -11.85 -1.02
C LEU A 214 1.99 -12.36 0.40
N LEU A 215 1.40 -13.50 0.75
CA LEU A 215 1.54 -14.09 2.08
C LEU A 215 3.00 -14.47 2.38
N GLU A 216 3.72 -15.02 1.40
CA GLU A 216 5.16 -15.31 1.52
C GLU A 216 5.99 -14.04 1.81
N TYR A 217 5.66 -12.89 1.22
CA TYR A 217 6.31 -11.62 1.57
C TYR A 217 6.09 -11.26 3.03
N LEU A 218 4.87 -11.42 3.53
CA LEU A 218 4.52 -11.11 4.93
C LEU A 218 5.21 -12.06 5.91
N GLU A 219 5.23 -13.35 5.60
CA GLU A 219 5.91 -14.38 6.39
C GLU A 219 7.42 -14.16 6.43
N MET A 220 8.04 -13.86 5.28
CA MET A 220 9.48 -13.58 5.20
C MET A 220 9.85 -12.29 5.95
N PHE A 221 8.94 -11.32 6.00
CA PHE A 221 9.09 -10.11 6.79
C PHE A 221 8.88 -10.38 8.30
N GLY A 222 8.22 -11.47 8.66
CA GLY A 222 7.85 -11.79 10.04
C GLY A 222 6.62 -11.04 10.54
N LEU A 223 5.73 -10.61 9.65
CA LEU A 223 4.50 -9.91 9.99
C LEU A 223 3.34 -10.91 10.07
N PRO A 224 2.81 -11.19 11.29
CA PRO A 224 1.68 -12.09 11.44
C PRO A 224 0.41 -11.50 10.82
N TYR A 225 -0.41 -12.35 10.24
CA TYR A 225 -1.67 -11.98 9.62
C TYR A 225 -2.77 -13.01 9.91
N GLU A 226 -4.02 -12.61 9.74
CA GLU A 226 -5.17 -13.50 9.71
C GLU A 226 -5.91 -13.38 8.36
N LEU A 227 -6.51 -14.47 7.89
CA LEU A 227 -7.41 -14.44 6.74
C LEU A 227 -8.81 -14.05 7.24
N ASN A 228 -9.38 -12.99 6.66
CA ASN A 228 -10.68 -12.49 7.09
C ASN A 228 -11.60 -12.22 5.90
N ALA A 229 -12.53 -13.13 5.67
CA ALA A 229 -13.50 -13.05 4.57
C ALA A 229 -14.46 -11.84 4.66
N HIS A 230 -14.51 -11.15 5.79
CA HIS A 230 -15.35 -9.98 5.99
C HIS A 230 -14.73 -8.66 5.50
N ILE A 231 -13.46 -8.66 5.09
CA ILE A 231 -12.84 -7.50 4.46
C ILE A 231 -13.28 -7.47 3.00
N LEU A 232 -14.27 -6.68 2.69
CA LEU A 232 -14.88 -6.57 1.38
C LEU A 232 -14.99 -5.10 0.94
N GLY A 233 -15.14 -4.90 -0.36
CA GLY A 233 -15.39 -3.61 -0.97
C GLY A 233 -16.10 -3.77 -2.32
N SER A 234 -16.43 -2.67 -2.98
CA SER A 234 -17.06 -2.70 -4.29
C SER A 234 -16.15 -3.36 -5.33
N ARG A 235 -16.66 -4.34 -6.08
CA ARG A 235 -15.95 -4.94 -7.21
C ARG A 235 -15.64 -3.96 -8.35
N ASP A 236 -16.35 -2.83 -8.38
CA ASP A 236 -16.09 -1.77 -9.34
C ASP A 236 -14.84 -0.96 -8.98
N CYS A 237 -14.48 -0.95 -7.70
CA CYS A 237 -13.31 -0.27 -7.18
C CYS A 237 -12.12 -1.22 -6.96
N TRP A 238 -12.35 -2.40 -6.37
CA TRP A 238 -11.31 -3.28 -5.85
C TRP A 238 -11.21 -4.61 -6.60
N SER A 239 -10.01 -5.18 -6.59
CA SER A 239 -9.72 -6.53 -7.09
C SER A 239 -8.59 -7.16 -6.28
N HIS A 240 -8.41 -8.47 -6.43
CA HIS A 240 -7.35 -9.21 -5.76
C HIS A 240 -7.33 -8.96 -4.24
N SER A 241 -6.21 -8.53 -3.69
CA SER A 241 -6.01 -8.43 -2.25
C SER A 241 -6.64 -7.17 -1.66
N LEU A 242 -7.37 -7.36 -0.56
CA LEU A 242 -7.77 -6.33 0.39
C LEU A 242 -7.15 -6.61 1.74
N PHE A 243 -6.80 -5.58 2.48
CA PHE A 243 -6.23 -5.73 3.81
C PHE A 243 -6.63 -4.60 4.75
N GLU A 244 -6.63 -4.92 6.03
CA GLU A 244 -6.94 -3.99 7.10
C GLU A 244 -5.96 -4.18 8.25
N ILE A 245 -5.43 -3.08 8.79
CA ILE A 245 -4.73 -3.09 10.07
C ILE A 245 -5.68 -2.50 11.10
N SER A 246 -5.95 -3.25 12.14
CA SER A 246 -6.80 -2.83 13.26
C SER A 246 -6.06 -2.92 14.59
N THR A 247 -6.54 -2.16 15.57
CA THR A 247 -6.05 -2.18 16.94
C THR A 247 -7.21 -2.46 17.88
N PRO A 248 -7.00 -3.10 19.04
CA PRO A 248 -8.03 -3.18 20.05
C PRO A 248 -8.29 -1.79 20.64
N ASP A 249 -9.55 -1.44 20.81
CA ASP A 249 -9.95 -0.26 21.56
C ASP A 249 -9.71 -0.49 23.05
N ALA A 250 -9.02 0.43 23.70
CA ALA A 250 -8.62 0.27 25.12
C ALA A 250 -9.81 0.16 26.10
N GLU A 251 -10.98 0.68 25.73
CA GLU A 251 -12.16 0.70 26.59
C GLU A 251 -13.09 -0.49 26.34
N SER A 252 -13.33 -0.81 25.07
CA SER A 252 -14.29 -1.85 24.67
C SER A 252 -13.67 -3.18 24.25
N GLY A 253 -12.34 -3.21 23.99
CA GLY A 253 -11.66 -4.35 23.39
C GLY A 253 -12.05 -4.61 21.93
N ALA A 254 -12.95 -3.79 21.35
CA ALA A 254 -13.39 -3.95 19.98
C ALA A 254 -12.27 -3.61 19.01
N ARG A 255 -12.22 -4.31 17.87
CA ARG A 255 -11.25 -4.00 16.81
C ARG A 255 -11.63 -2.70 16.11
N VAL A 256 -10.69 -1.76 16.08
CA VAL A 256 -10.84 -0.46 15.40
C VAL A 256 -9.90 -0.41 14.20
N PRO A 257 -10.43 -0.32 12.98
CA PRO A 257 -9.62 -0.15 11.78
C PRO A 257 -8.82 1.16 11.84
N VAL A 258 -7.50 1.07 11.62
CA VAL A 258 -6.59 2.21 11.56
C VAL A 258 -6.00 2.40 10.17
N ALA A 259 -5.84 1.31 9.41
CA ALA A 259 -5.46 1.35 8.00
C ALA A 259 -6.32 0.38 7.19
N PHE A 260 -6.67 0.77 5.98
CA PHE A 260 -7.37 -0.06 5.01
C PHE A 260 -6.80 0.16 3.61
N GLY A 261 -6.62 -0.92 2.87
CA GLY A 261 -6.06 -0.84 1.54
C GLY A 261 -6.31 -2.08 0.69
N GLY A 262 -5.75 -2.05 -0.51
CA GLY A 262 -5.86 -3.14 -1.46
C GLY A 262 -5.53 -2.70 -2.87
N ARG A 263 -5.81 -3.59 -3.82
CA ARG A 263 -5.62 -3.33 -5.25
C ARG A 263 -6.90 -2.80 -5.88
N TYR A 264 -6.77 -1.69 -6.61
CA TYR A 264 -7.90 -1.03 -7.25
C TYR A 264 -7.80 -1.00 -8.80
N ASP A 265 -7.31 -2.09 -9.40
CA ASP A 265 -7.14 -2.22 -10.86
C ASP A 265 -8.44 -1.96 -11.66
N PRO A 266 -9.64 -2.39 -11.21
CA PRO A 266 -10.88 -2.10 -11.93
C PRO A 266 -11.14 -0.59 -12.05
N LEU A 267 -10.99 0.14 -10.97
CA LEU A 267 -11.16 1.59 -10.94
C LEU A 267 -10.09 2.30 -11.78
N ALA A 268 -8.82 1.88 -11.63
CA ALA A 268 -7.71 2.42 -12.41
C ALA A 268 -7.90 2.23 -13.92
N SER A 269 -8.29 1.03 -14.34
CA SER A 269 -8.54 0.70 -15.75
C SER A 269 -9.71 1.48 -16.34
N ARG A 270 -10.77 1.72 -15.56
CA ARG A 270 -11.91 2.56 -16.01
C ARG A 270 -11.47 4.00 -16.25
N PHE A 271 -10.66 4.59 -15.38
CA PHE A 271 -10.11 5.93 -15.58
C PHE A 271 -9.17 5.99 -16.78
N ALA A 272 -8.28 5.02 -16.93
CA ALA A 272 -7.26 4.98 -17.98
C ALA A 272 -7.79 4.53 -19.34
N ARG A 273 -8.97 3.89 -19.41
CA ARG A 273 -9.55 3.22 -20.60
C ARG A 273 -8.68 2.08 -21.16
N THR A 274 -7.70 1.66 -20.42
CA THR A 274 -6.78 0.55 -20.73
C THR A 274 -6.47 -0.20 -19.44
N PRO A 275 -6.04 -1.47 -19.51
CA PRO A 275 -5.61 -2.19 -18.33
C PRO A 275 -4.57 -1.37 -17.56
N ALA A 276 -4.82 -1.14 -16.29
CA ALA A 276 -3.95 -0.39 -15.39
C ALA A 276 -3.91 -1.05 -14.02
N SER A 277 -2.72 -1.23 -13.49
CA SER A 277 -2.50 -1.82 -12.17
C SER A 277 -2.23 -0.74 -11.14
N ALA A 278 -2.94 -0.82 -10.02
CA ALA A 278 -2.78 0.15 -8.95
C ALA A 278 -3.21 -0.44 -7.60
N ALA A 279 -2.48 -0.08 -6.55
CA ALA A 279 -2.78 -0.45 -5.18
C ALA A 279 -2.64 0.77 -4.25
N MET A 280 -3.31 0.74 -3.10
CA MET A 280 -3.22 1.82 -2.13
C MET A 280 -3.42 1.33 -0.70
N VAL A 281 -3.02 2.17 0.25
CA VAL A 281 -3.42 2.08 1.65
C VAL A 281 -3.74 3.47 2.18
N SER A 282 -4.80 3.57 2.99
CA SER A 282 -5.18 4.77 3.73
C SER A 282 -5.01 4.51 5.22
N ILE A 283 -4.18 5.32 5.89
CA ILE A 283 -3.93 5.27 7.33
C ILE A 283 -4.63 6.48 7.94
N THR A 284 -5.63 6.25 8.79
CA THR A 284 -6.52 7.30 9.27
C THR A 284 -6.34 7.55 10.76
N CYS A 285 -6.12 8.82 11.14
CA CYS A 285 -6.06 9.28 12.51
C CYS A 285 -7.12 10.36 12.83
N GLU A 286 -7.46 10.51 14.12
CA GLU A 286 -8.29 11.61 14.59
C GLU A 286 -7.58 12.96 14.44
N VAL A 287 -8.37 14.03 14.35
CA VAL A 287 -7.84 15.40 14.39
C VAL A 287 -7.70 15.84 15.84
N ARG A 288 -6.45 16.08 16.28
CA ARG A 288 -6.11 16.58 17.60
C ARG A 288 -5.17 17.76 17.51
N GLY A 289 -5.53 18.86 18.17
CA GLY A 289 -4.78 20.12 18.15
C GLY A 289 -5.22 21.07 17.03
N LYS A 290 -4.62 22.26 16.99
CA LYS A 290 -4.87 23.24 15.92
C LYS A 290 -4.17 22.80 14.64
N THR A 291 -4.81 21.94 13.88
CA THR A 291 -4.34 21.57 12.56
C THR A 291 -4.94 22.53 11.56
N SER A 292 -4.15 23.47 11.05
CA SER A 292 -4.56 24.27 9.91
C SER A 292 -4.68 23.35 8.70
N MET A 293 -5.90 22.99 8.32
CA MET A 293 -6.18 22.17 7.13
C MET A 293 -5.66 22.82 5.82
N ARG A 294 -5.23 24.09 5.87
CA ARG A 294 -4.70 24.86 4.73
C ARG A 294 -3.18 24.86 4.60
N ARG A 295 -2.45 24.34 5.56
CA ARG A 295 -1.01 24.19 5.39
C ARG A 295 -0.78 22.94 4.54
N GLU A 296 -0.66 23.14 3.23
CA GLU A 296 0.21 22.26 2.43
C GLU A 296 1.50 22.15 3.23
N MET A 297 1.76 20.96 3.77
CA MET A 297 3.01 20.72 4.47
C MET A 297 4.10 20.94 3.41
N LYS A 298 4.67 22.12 3.42
CA LYS A 298 5.92 22.35 2.71
C LYS A 298 6.94 21.50 3.44
N VAL A 299 7.14 20.31 2.95
CA VAL A 299 8.33 19.54 3.23
C VAL A 299 9.39 20.00 2.23
N PRO A 300 10.23 20.98 2.56
CA PRO A 300 11.36 21.32 1.73
C PRO A 300 12.45 20.33 2.07
N ARG A 301 12.44 19.20 1.43
CA ARG A 301 13.64 18.39 1.37
C ARG A 301 14.08 18.40 -0.08
N GLY A 302 15.22 19.09 -0.32
CA GLY A 302 16.01 18.79 -1.48
C GLY A 302 16.22 17.28 -1.49
N GLU A 303 15.99 16.64 -2.62
CA GLU A 303 16.32 15.24 -2.83
C GLU A 303 17.81 15.10 -2.58
N ALA A 304 18.19 14.71 -1.36
CA ALA A 304 19.56 14.32 -1.07
C ALA A 304 19.85 13.14 -2.01
N GLN A 305 20.91 13.23 -2.82
CA GLN A 305 21.31 12.11 -3.66
C GLN A 305 21.49 10.87 -2.78
N PRO A 306 20.85 9.74 -3.12
CA PRO A 306 21.00 8.53 -2.34
C PRO A 306 22.45 8.07 -2.36
N ALA A 307 22.98 7.70 -1.20
CA ALA A 307 24.34 7.16 -1.12
C ALA A 307 24.39 5.66 -1.46
N ILE A 308 23.26 4.98 -1.38
CA ILE A 308 23.17 3.54 -1.54
C ILE A 308 22.00 3.20 -2.46
N TYR A 309 22.22 2.27 -3.38
CA TYR A 309 21.18 1.61 -4.17
C TYR A 309 21.09 0.13 -3.77
N PHE A 310 19.88 -0.37 -3.52
CA PHE A 310 19.63 -1.79 -3.28
C PHE A 310 19.17 -2.48 -4.56
N ALA A 311 19.94 -3.45 -5.03
CA ALA A 311 19.65 -4.28 -6.18
C ALA A 311 19.41 -5.74 -5.75
N HIS A 312 18.42 -6.37 -6.36
CA HIS A 312 18.09 -7.78 -6.11
C HIS A 312 18.02 -8.59 -7.40
N LEU A 313 18.32 -9.89 -7.32
CA LEU A 313 18.27 -10.82 -8.43
C LEU A 313 17.55 -12.11 -8.02
N GLY A 314 16.40 -12.34 -8.65
CA GLY A 314 15.56 -13.51 -8.40
C GLY A 314 14.53 -13.33 -7.29
N SER A 315 13.61 -14.28 -7.19
CA SER A 315 12.46 -14.22 -6.28
C SER A 315 12.87 -14.24 -4.79
N GLU A 316 13.85 -15.07 -4.43
CA GLU A 316 14.32 -15.17 -3.04
C GLU A 316 14.92 -13.86 -2.53
N ALA A 317 15.78 -13.22 -3.34
CA ALA A 317 16.36 -11.93 -3.01
C ALA A 317 15.27 -10.86 -2.89
N ARG A 318 14.29 -10.87 -3.77
CA ARG A 318 13.15 -9.93 -3.74
C ARG A 318 12.27 -10.13 -2.51
N ARG A 319 12.02 -11.38 -2.08
CA ARG A 319 11.27 -11.64 -0.84
C ARG A 319 11.97 -11.08 0.40
N ARG A 320 13.30 -11.19 0.47
CA ARG A 320 14.09 -10.66 1.60
C ARG A 320 14.31 -9.15 1.55
N ALA A 321 14.14 -8.53 0.39
CA ALA A 321 14.42 -7.11 0.18
C ALA A 321 13.69 -6.21 1.18
N LEU A 322 12.40 -6.46 1.44
CA LEU A 322 11.59 -5.64 2.34
C LEU A 322 12.10 -5.68 3.79
N SER A 323 12.54 -6.87 4.27
CA SER A 323 13.13 -7.01 5.60
C SER A 323 14.49 -6.29 5.70
N VAL A 324 15.30 -6.36 4.65
CA VAL A 324 16.59 -5.65 4.61
C VAL A 324 16.38 -4.14 4.63
N LEU A 325 15.46 -3.63 3.81
CA LEU A 325 15.12 -2.20 3.76
C LEU A 325 14.60 -1.70 5.12
N GLU A 326 13.74 -2.47 5.79
CA GLU A 326 13.24 -2.09 7.12
C GLU A 326 14.36 -2.07 8.17
N ASN A 327 15.27 -3.05 8.16
CA ASN A 327 16.40 -3.07 9.08
C ASN A 327 17.33 -1.84 8.87
N LEU A 328 17.55 -1.44 7.62
CA LEU A 328 18.33 -0.24 7.30
C LEU A 328 17.59 1.04 7.69
N ARG A 329 16.27 1.10 7.49
CA ARG A 329 15.43 2.21 7.93
C ARG A 329 15.51 2.42 9.45
N ARG A 330 15.35 1.33 10.23
CA ARG A 330 15.48 1.36 11.70
C ARG A 330 16.88 1.78 12.15
N ALA A 331 17.89 1.48 11.35
CA ALA A 331 19.25 1.91 11.58
C ALA A 331 19.55 3.36 11.10
N ALA A 332 18.56 4.07 10.57
CA ALA A 332 18.69 5.42 9.97
C ALA A 332 19.71 5.50 8.81
N ILE A 333 19.74 4.46 7.96
CA ILE A 333 20.55 4.38 6.76
C ILE A 333 19.63 4.51 5.55
N ASP A 334 19.79 5.60 4.79
CA ASP A 334 18.97 5.87 3.61
C ASP A 334 19.44 5.03 2.41
N VAL A 335 18.48 4.33 1.78
CA VAL A 335 18.72 3.43 0.66
C VAL A 335 17.67 3.65 -0.42
N HIS A 336 18.12 3.86 -1.65
CA HIS A 336 17.24 3.84 -2.81
C HIS A 336 17.01 2.40 -3.27
N GLN A 337 15.79 2.06 -3.67
CA GLN A 337 15.42 0.69 -4.03
C GLN A 337 14.78 0.61 -5.43
N GLY A 338 15.02 -0.48 -6.13
CA GLY A 338 14.45 -0.79 -7.44
C GLY A 338 13.59 -2.05 -7.44
N LEU A 339 12.70 -2.20 -6.45
CA LEU A 339 11.88 -3.42 -6.26
C LEU A 339 11.00 -3.79 -7.48
N TRP A 340 10.75 -2.83 -8.36
CA TRP A 340 9.91 -2.99 -9.56
C TRP A 340 10.67 -3.56 -10.76
N HIS A 341 12.00 -3.43 -10.78
CA HIS A 341 12.83 -3.92 -11.86
C HIS A 341 13.19 -5.39 -11.64
N GLU A 342 12.81 -6.24 -12.59
CA GLU A 342 13.11 -7.67 -12.50
C GLU A 342 14.51 -8.00 -12.98
N ARG A 343 15.04 -7.19 -13.91
CA ARG A 343 16.36 -7.43 -14.53
C ARG A 343 17.44 -6.64 -13.82
N ILE A 344 18.53 -7.32 -13.47
CA ILE A 344 19.68 -6.68 -12.82
C ILE A 344 20.28 -5.53 -13.67
N GLY A 345 20.23 -5.64 -15.00
CA GLY A 345 20.73 -4.60 -15.91
C GLY A 345 19.96 -3.29 -15.76
N GLU A 346 18.65 -3.33 -15.61
CA GLU A 346 17.80 -2.15 -15.37
C GLU A 346 18.14 -1.49 -14.04
N GLN A 347 18.31 -2.29 -13.00
CA GLN A 347 18.70 -1.82 -11.67
C GLN A 347 20.09 -1.18 -11.66
N MET A 348 21.06 -1.78 -12.38
CA MET A 348 22.40 -1.20 -12.51
C MET A 348 22.38 0.10 -13.32
N THR A 349 21.53 0.22 -14.31
CA THR A 349 21.33 1.48 -15.05
C THR A 349 20.75 2.55 -14.15
N ALA A 350 19.69 2.26 -13.41
CA ALA A 350 19.11 3.17 -12.44
C ALA A 350 20.12 3.62 -11.36
N ALA A 351 20.94 2.71 -10.85
CA ALA A 351 21.99 3.03 -9.88
C ALA A 351 23.04 3.99 -10.48
N ARG A 352 23.40 3.83 -11.76
CA ARG A 352 24.32 4.74 -12.47
C ARG A 352 23.71 6.12 -12.70
N GLU A 353 22.44 6.17 -13.11
CA GLU A 353 21.72 7.45 -13.32
C GLU A 353 21.61 8.24 -12.02
N LEU A 354 21.44 7.56 -10.89
CA LEU A 354 21.44 8.15 -9.54
C LEU A 354 22.85 8.49 -9.04
N ALA A 355 23.91 8.09 -9.77
CA ALA A 355 25.32 8.31 -9.40
C ALA A 355 25.66 7.87 -7.97
N VAL A 356 25.06 6.77 -7.50
CA VAL A 356 25.28 6.26 -6.14
C VAL A 356 26.70 5.73 -5.98
N PRO A 357 27.41 6.04 -4.88
CA PRO A 357 28.74 5.49 -4.62
C PRO A 357 28.73 4.02 -4.19
N TYR A 358 27.64 3.51 -3.64
CA TYR A 358 27.54 2.13 -3.15
C TYR A 358 26.30 1.43 -3.68
N ILE A 359 26.44 0.12 -3.97
CA ILE A 359 25.34 -0.75 -4.37
C ILE A 359 25.33 -1.97 -3.44
N LEU A 360 24.18 -2.20 -2.81
CA LEU A 360 23.89 -3.43 -2.10
C LEU A 360 23.29 -4.42 -3.09
N ILE A 361 23.92 -5.56 -3.27
CA ILE A 361 23.48 -6.59 -4.23
C ILE A 361 23.11 -7.86 -3.48
N MET A 362 21.90 -8.33 -3.68
CA MET A 362 21.43 -9.62 -3.17
C MET A 362 20.98 -10.49 -4.33
N GLY A 363 21.67 -11.58 -4.57
CA GLY A 363 21.27 -12.65 -5.48
C GLY A 363 20.66 -13.83 -4.73
N HIS A 364 20.40 -14.92 -5.44
CA HIS A 364 19.86 -16.14 -4.85
C HIS A 364 20.78 -16.71 -3.78
N LYS A 365 22.11 -16.76 -4.05
CA LYS A 365 23.10 -17.26 -3.10
C LYS A 365 23.10 -16.45 -1.81
N GLU A 366 23.20 -15.13 -1.92
CA GLU A 366 23.22 -14.21 -0.78
C GLU A 366 21.93 -14.30 0.03
N ALA A 367 20.80 -14.45 -0.64
CA ALA A 367 19.51 -14.64 0.03
C ALA A 367 19.48 -15.96 0.84
N MET A 368 20.03 -17.05 0.30
CA MET A 368 20.06 -18.34 1.01
C MET A 368 21.07 -18.35 2.17
N GLU A 369 22.22 -17.73 1.99
CA GLU A 369 23.29 -17.65 3.02
C GLU A 369 23.03 -16.56 4.07
N GLY A 370 22.03 -15.70 3.89
CA GLY A 370 21.77 -14.57 4.80
C GLY A 370 22.84 -13.49 4.73
N THR A 371 23.44 -13.27 3.55
CA THR A 371 24.48 -12.29 3.30
C THR A 371 24.02 -11.25 2.27
N ILE A 372 24.81 -10.21 2.07
CA ILE A 372 24.62 -9.21 1.02
C ILE A 372 25.99 -8.72 0.54
N LEU A 373 26.12 -8.48 -0.77
CA LEU A 373 27.33 -7.87 -1.32
C LEU A 373 27.23 -6.35 -1.24
N VAL A 374 28.21 -5.73 -0.60
CA VAL A 374 28.39 -4.26 -0.59
C VAL A 374 29.45 -3.91 -1.62
N ARG A 375 29.04 -3.31 -2.72
CA ARG A 375 29.92 -2.93 -3.83
C ARG A 375 30.17 -1.44 -3.82
N GLU A 376 31.43 -1.06 -3.80
CA GLU A 376 31.86 0.31 -4.04
C GLU A 376 32.01 0.55 -5.56
N VAL A 377 31.30 1.54 -6.09
CA VAL A 377 31.24 1.77 -7.54
C VAL A 377 32.58 2.27 -8.10
N ALA A 378 33.31 3.13 -7.36
CA ALA A 378 34.56 3.75 -7.81
C ALA A 378 35.68 2.72 -7.96
N THR A 379 35.80 1.77 -7.04
CA THR A 379 36.90 0.80 -6.99
C THR A 379 36.52 -0.57 -7.55
N ASN A 380 35.25 -0.81 -7.81
CA ASN A 380 34.66 -2.13 -8.09
C ASN A 380 34.95 -3.18 -7.01
N SER A 381 35.42 -2.78 -5.83
CA SER A 381 35.60 -3.70 -4.72
C SER A 381 34.24 -4.14 -4.17
N GLN A 382 34.14 -5.35 -3.68
CA GLN A 382 32.91 -5.86 -3.06
C GLN A 382 33.25 -6.75 -1.86
N ASP A 383 32.48 -6.55 -0.80
CA ASP A 383 32.55 -7.32 0.43
C ASP A 383 31.22 -8.07 0.65
N ALA A 384 31.29 -9.35 1.03
CA ALA A 384 30.12 -10.12 1.43
C ALA A 384 29.90 -9.92 2.94
N ILE A 385 28.77 -9.35 3.32
CA ILE A 385 28.45 -9.00 4.72
C ILE A 385 27.23 -9.79 5.18
N PRO A 386 27.28 -10.44 6.37
CA PRO A 386 26.09 -11.02 6.99
C PRO A 386 25.02 -9.98 7.25
N LEU A 387 23.75 -10.28 6.95
CA LEU A 387 22.64 -9.32 7.10
C LEU A 387 22.53 -8.70 8.50
N PRO A 388 22.74 -9.43 9.62
CA PRO A 388 22.70 -8.84 10.95
C PRO A 388 23.82 -7.80 11.19
N GLU A 389 24.95 -7.93 10.48
CA GLU A 389 26.11 -7.04 10.65
C GLU A 389 26.04 -5.81 9.71
N LEU A 390 25.21 -5.87 8.67
CA LEU A 390 25.14 -4.86 7.61
C LEU A 390 24.97 -3.43 8.15
N PRO A 391 24.03 -3.12 9.07
CA PRO A 391 23.88 -1.75 9.59
C PRO A 391 25.13 -1.25 10.29
N ASN A 392 25.79 -2.09 11.07
CA ASN A 392 27.01 -1.72 11.79
C ASN A 392 28.20 -1.54 10.83
N TYR A 393 28.30 -2.37 9.80
CA TYR A 393 29.30 -2.26 8.75
C TYR A 393 29.19 -0.91 8.01
N LEU A 394 27.98 -0.55 7.56
CA LEU A 394 27.70 0.69 6.85
C LEU A 394 28.00 1.92 7.73
N LYS A 395 27.57 1.91 8.99
CA LYS A 395 27.85 2.99 9.95
C LYS A 395 29.35 3.20 10.19
N ARG A 396 30.10 2.12 10.40
CA ARG A 396 31.57 2.19 10.59
C ARG A 396 32.27 2.82 9.40
N ARG A 397 31.79 2.51 8.17
CA ARG A 397 32.33 3.09 6.93
C ARG A 397 31.72 4.45 6.59
N ARG A 398 30.82 4.99 7.39
CA ARG A 398 30.06 6.23 7.14
C ARG A 398 29.30 6.23 5.81
N ILE A 399 28.81 5.08 5.40
CA ILE A 399 28.04 4.88 4.17
C ILE A 399 26.56 5.10 4.48
N GLY A 400 25.88 6.02 3.79
CA GLY A 400 24.41 6.20 3.85
C GLY A 400 23.88 6.83 5.15
N GLY A 401 24.73 7.28 6.06
CA GLY A 401 24.29 8.04 7.24
C GLY A 401 23.69 9.38 6.81
N ARG A 402 22.54 9.77 7.38
CA ARG A 402 22.04 11.13 7.23
C ARG A 402 23.11 12.08 7.74
N ALA A 403 23.56 13.01 6.88
CA ALA A 403 24.33 14.14 7.36
C ALA A 403 23.52 14.82 8.47
N GLU A 404 24.03 14.82 9.70
CA GLU A 404 23.47 15.65 10.75
C GLU A 404 23.44 17.07 10.21
N ALA A 405 22.23 17.57 9.96
CA ALA A 405 22.06 18.97 9.64
C ALA A 405 22.53 19.72 10.89
N HIS A 406 23.75 20.25 10.83
CA HIS A 406 24.22 21.18 11.85
C HIS A 406 23.20 22.33 11.94
N ALA A 407 22.72 22.50 13.18
CA ALA A 407 21.73 23.47 13.63
C ALA A 407 22.04 24.91 13.23
#